data_53426c99a4dc9a391a8c4ce508f8539a
#
_entry.id   53426c99a4dc9a391a8c4ce508f8539a
#
_cell.length_a   1.000
_cell.length_b   1.000
_cell.length_c   1.000
_cell.angle_alpha   90.00
_cell.angle_beta   90.00
_cell.angle_gamma   90.00
#
_symmetry.space_group_name_H-M   'P 1'
#
loop_
_entity.id
_entity.type
_entity.pdbx_description
1 polymer ?
#
loop_
_entity_poly.entity_id
_entity_poly.type
_entity_poly.pdbx_seq_one_letter_code
_entity_poly.pdbx_strand_id
1 'polypeptide(L)'
;MKHYLAGLCTTVIIGCSLAGCDEDHVTYDGPNYVMFSDTLSTIAIQNNDYHDVYISATQACGYDRTYGVEVIDKESNAIEGKHYSIESNSVTIKAGEYSTAVRIRGNFDKIADTDSIGVTLRLVNKEQIWSVYGDKARVVLRKVCPFNLNTFTRYCRVTSTYFDSHMPGVTERIIMTEPDPELSLI
;
A
#
# COMPACT_ATOMS: atom_id res chain seq x y z
N MET A 1 -5.80 -27.64 -58.51
CA MET A 1 -6.92 -27.53 -57.55
C MET A 1 -6.52 -27.74 -56.06
N LYS A 2 -5.57 -28.64 -55.75
CA LYS A 2 -5.17 -28.88 -54.32
C LYS A 2 -4.48 -27.68 -53.61
N HIS A 3 -3.77 -26.85 -54.36
CA HIS A 3 -3.03 -25.72 -53.79
C HIS A 3 -3.93 -24.51 -53.44
N TYR A 4 -5.05 -24.32 -54.13
CA TYR A 4 -6.01 -23.25 -53.84
C TYR A 4 -6.83 -23.54 -52.60
N LEU A 5 -7.09 -24.80 -52.27
CA LEU A 5 -7.82 -25.20 -51.09
C LEU A 5 -6.98 -24.97 -49.80
N ALA A 6 -5.67 -25.24 -49.85
CA ALA A 6 -4.74 -24.99 -48.74
C ALA A 6 -4.58 -23.49 -48.43
N GLY A 7 -4.55 -22.65 -49.48
CA GLY A 7 -4.47 -21.19 -49.32
C GLY A 7 -5.74 -20.58 -48.73
N LEU A 8 -6.91 -21.12 -49.06
CA LEU A 8 -8.18 -20.64 -48.52
C LEU A 8 -8.35 -20.99 -47.02
N CYS A 9 -7.93 -22.19 -46.60
CA CYS A 9 -7.95 -22.59 -45.21
C CYS A 9 -7.01 -21.76 -44.34
N THR A 10 -5.79 -21.43 -44.83
CA THR A 10 -4.85 -20.59 -44.07
C THR A 10 -5.32 -19.16 -43.90
N THR A 11 -5.94 -18.57 -44.92
CA THR A 11 -6.51 -17.20 -44.79
C THR A 11 -7.71 -17.13 -43.84
N VAL A 12 -8.53 -18.16 -43.78
CA VAL A 12 -9.67 -18.22 -42.84
C VAL A 12 -9.17 -18.36 -41.37
N ILE A 13 -8.11 -19.14 -41.13
CA ILE A 13 -7.55 -19.33 -39.79
C ILE A 13 -6.91 -18.04 -39.30
N ILE A 14 -6.19 -17.28 -40.16
CA ILE A 14 -5.60 -16.00 -39.80
C ILE A 14 -6.67 -14.93 -39.57
N GLY A 15 -7.79 -14.97 -40.30
CA GLY A 15 -8.92 -14.06 -40.10
C GLY A 15 -9.65 -14.28 -38.78
N CYS A 16 -9.77 -15.50 -38.28
CA CYS A 16 -10.39 -15.80 -37.00
C CYS A 16 -9.51 -15.44 -35.78
N SER A 17 -8.20 -15.38 -35.93
CA SER A 17 -7.31 -15.02 -34.82
C SER A 17 -7.23 -13.50 -34.57
N LEU A 18 -7.79 -12.68 -35.45
CA LEU A 18 -7.88 -11.21 -35.30
C LEU A 18 -9.24 -10.74 -34.74
N ALA A 19 -10.24 -11.64 -34.60
CA ALA A 19 -11.43 -11.37 -33.85
C ALA A 19 -11.07 -11.49 -32.34
N GLY A 20 -10.32 -10.51 -31.82
CA GLY A 20 -10.15 -10.32 -30.40
C GLY A 20 -11.54 -10.16 -29.76
N CYS A 21 -11.75 -10.77 -28.62
CA CYS A 21 -12.94 -10.51 -27.81
C CYS A 21 -13.05 -9.00 -27.64
N ASP A 22 -14.10 -8.43 -28.17
CA ASP A 22 -14.53 -7.09 -27.82
C ASP A 22 -15.07 -7.24 -26.38
N GLU A 23 -14.18 -7.10 -25.40
CA GLU A 23 -14.60 -7.02 -24.02
C GLU A 23 -15.36 -5.71 -23.88
N ASP A 24 -16.68 -5.79 -23.74
CA ASP A 24 -17.49 -4.67 -23.31
C ASP A 24 -16.93 -4.20 -21.96
N HIS A 25 -16.06 -3.20 -22.02
CA HIS A 25 -15.56 -2.54 -20.82
C HIS A 25 -16.76 -1.88 -20.14
N VAL A 26 -17.23 -2.51 -19.07
CA VAL A 26 -18.28 -1.92 -18.23
C VAL A 26 -17.70 -0.65 -17.61
N THR A 27 -18.04 0.49 -18.22
CA THR A 27 -17.65 1.80 -17.71
C THR A 27 -18.56 2.14 -16.53
N TYR A 28 -17.97 2.56 -15.42
CA TYR A 28 -18.75 3.02 -14.28
C TYR A 28 -19.55 4.28 -14.64
N ASP A 29 -20.88 4.19 -14.59
CA ASP A 29 -21.84 5.26 -14.90
C ASP A 29 -22.57 5.78 -13.64
N GLY A 30 -22.00 5.55 -12.48
CA GLY A 30 -22.52 6.02 -11.21
C GLY A 30 -22.10 7.44 -10.86
N PRO A 31 -22.52 7.93 -9.67
CA PRO A 31 -22.11 9.23 -9.16
C PRO A 31 -20.59 9.35 -9.01
N ASN A 32 -20.08 10.55 -9.22
CA ASN A 32 -18.67 10.84 -9.02
C ASN A 32 -18.38 10.96 -7.51
N TYR A 33 -17.77 9.93 -6.94
CA TYR A 33 -17.36 9.90 -5.53
C TYR A 33 -15.86 10.07 -5.39
N VAL A 34 -15.45 10.70 -4.29
CA VAL A 34 -14.06 10.81 -3.84
C VAL A 34 -13.93 10.22 -2.45
N MET A 35 -12.91 9.41 -2.25
CA MET A 35 -12.70 8.66 -1.02
C MET A 35 -11.22 8.35 -0.81
N PHE A 36 -10.84 8.01 0.40
CA PHE A 36 -9.55 7.34 0.61
C PHE A 36 -9.56 5.96 -0.07
N SER A 37 -8.46 5.62 -0.74
CA SER A 37 -8.34 4.32 -1.42
C SER A 37 -8.36 3.16 -0.42
N ASP A 38 -7.76 3.37 0.75
CA ASP A 38 -7.75 2.44 1.87
C ASP A 38 -8.23 3.12 3.14
N THR A 39 -9.17 2.49 3.83
CA THR A 39 -9.69 3.00 5.13
C THR A 39 -8.78 2.65 6.31
N LEU A 40 -7.88 1.68 6.12
CA LEU A 40 -6.87 1.27 7.08
C LEU A 40 -5.57 0.96 6.34
N SER A 41 -4.50 1.66 6.65
CA SER A 41 -3.17 1.42 6.13
C SER A 41 -2.14 1.36 7.25
N THR A 42 -1.06 0.62 7.03
CA THR A 42 0.08 0.56 7.95
C THR A 42 1.32 1.03 7.21
N ILE A 43 1.96 2.04 7.77
CA ILE A 43 3.22 2.60 7.26
C ILE A 43 4.37 2.06 8.10
N ALA A 44 5.31 1.37 7.45
CA ALA A 44 6.54 0.90 8.05
C ALA A 44 7.57 2.06 8.08
N ILE A 45 7.78 2.64 9.26
CA ILE A 45 8.72 3.74 9.44
C ILE A 45 10.11 3.16 9.67
N GLN A 46 10.98 3.24 8.68
CA GLN A 46 12.40 2.83 8.76
C GLN A 46 13.33 4.03 8.91
N ASN A 47 12.91 5.17 8.43
CA ASN A 47 13.60 6.44 8.44
C ASN A 47 12.55 7.57 8.47
N ASN A 48 12.97 8.79 8.22
CA ASN A 48 12.07 9.94 8.18
C ASN A 48 11.57 10.25 6.75
N ASP A 49 11.27 9.27 5.93
CA ASP A 49 10.74 9.47 4.59
C ASP A 49 9.24 9.74 4.58
N TYR A 50 8.76 10.32 3.50
CA TYR A 50 7.34 10.52 3.25
C TYR A 50 6.71 9.26 2.68
N HIS A 51 5.48 9.02 3.10
CA HIS A 51 4.62 7.95 2.62
C HIS A 51 3.32 8.52 2.10
N ASP A 52 2.83 7.96 1.01
CA ASP A 52 1.63 8.40 0.33
C ASP A 52 0.40 7.67 0.85
N VAL A 53 -0.61 8.42 1.27
CA VAL A 53 -1.95 7.93 1.60
C VAL A 53 -2.87 8.35 0.48
N TYR A 54 -3.29 7.38 -0.34
CA TYR A 54 -3.99 7.65 -1.59
C TYR A 54 -5.46 8.00 -1.39
N ILE A 55 -5.91 8.94 -2.20
CA ILE A 55 -7.29 9.36 -2.37
C ILE A 55 -7.67 9.12 -3.81
N SER A 56 -8.77 8.44 -4.04
CA SER A 56 -9.25 8.05 -5.37
C SER A 56 -10.62 8.63 -5.66
N ALA A 57 -10.89 8.86 -6.93
CA ALA A 57 -12.17 9.26 -7.46
C ALA A 57 -12.73 8.18 -8.40
N THR A 58 -14.03 7.97 -8.38
CA THR A 58 -14.70 7.01 -9.27
C THR A 58 -14.69 7.44 -10.74
N GLN A 59 -14.57 8.76 -11.00
CA GLN A 59 -14.52 9.31 -12.35
C GLN A 59 -13.49 10.43 -12.45
N ALA A 60 -12.84 10.56 -13.61
CA ALA A 60 -12.04 11.72 -13.93
C ALA A 60 -12.95 12.93 -14.24
N CYS A 61 -12.48 14.13 -13.90
CA CYS A 61 -13.14 15.37 -14.25
C CYS A 61 -12.25 16.21 -15.17
N GLY A 62 -12.87 17.05 -16.00
CA GLY A 62 -12.15 17.99 -16.85
C GLY A 62 -11.60 19.24 -16.13
N TYR A 63 -11.61 19.24 -14.79
CA TYR A 63 -11.14 20.34 -13.94
C TYR A 63 -10.47 19.81 -12.68
N ASP A 64 -9.61 20.64 -12.07
CA ASP A 64 -8.93 20.35 -10.82
C ASP A 64 -9.93 20.32 -9.64
N ARG A 65 -9.81 19.30 -8.77
CA ARG A 65 -10.66 19.15 -7.57
C ARG A 65 -9.77 19.16 -6.33
N THR A 66 -10.02 20.12 -5.45
CA THR A 66 -9.23 20.26 -4.22
C THR A 66 -10.06 19.87 -3.00
N TYR A 67 -9.47 19.03 -2.15
CA TYR A 67 -10.07 18.54 -0.91
C TYR A 67 -9.17 18.89 0.26
N GLY A 68 -9.78 19.32 1.37
CA GLY A 68 -9.09 19.44 2.64
C GLY A 68 -8.93 18.07 3.29
N VAL A 69 -7.88 17.93 4.08
CA VAL A 69 -7.63 16.76 4.91
C VAL A 69 -7.41 17.24 6.33
N GLU A 70 -8.19 16.72 7.27
CA GLU A 70 -8.05 17.03 8.67
C GLU A 70 -7.78 15.79 9.51
N VAL A 71 -7.14 15.97 10.65
CA VAL A 71 -6.90 14.92 11.63
C VAL A 71 -8.06 14.89 12.62
N ILE A 72 -8.57 13.69 12.92
CA ILE A 72 -9.56 13.47 13.96
C ILE A 72 -8.83 13.12 15.27
N ASP A 73 -8.56 14.09 16.11
CA ASP A 73 -7.79 13.91 17.35
C ASP A 73 -8.38 12.86 18.28
N LYS A 74 -9.71 12.79 18.38
CA LYS A 74 -10.41 11.83 19.25
C LYS A 74 -10.24 10.36 18.80
N GLU A 75 -9.93 10.16 17.52
CA GLU A 75 -9.72 8.85 16.91
C GLU A 75 -8.23 8.57 16.66
N SER A 76 -7.34 9.49 17.08
CA SER A 76 -5.90 9.42 16.87
C SER A 76 -5.17 9.29 18.21
N ASN A 77 -4.15 8.45 18.27
CA ASN A 77 -3.21 8.41 19.39
C ASN A 77 -1.79 8.85 18.99
N ALA A 78 -1.57 9.13 17.70
CA ALA A 78 -0.39 9.81 17.20
C ALA A 78 -0.53 11.33 17.38
N ILE A 79 0.55 12.02 17.70
CA ILE A 79 0.59 13.47 17.93
C ILE A 79 1.39 14.10 16.79
N GLU A 80 0.76 15.06 16.10
CA GLU A 80 1.42 15.83 15.04
C GLU A 80 2.58 16.65 15.62
N GLY A 81 3.65 16.78 14.85
CA GLY A 81 4.90 17.43 15.28
C GLY A 81 5.77 16.57 16.19
N LYS A 82 5.22 15.56 16.86
CA LYS A 82 5.97 14.59 17.67
C LYS A 82 6.20 13.29 16.93
N HIS A 83 5.13 12.59 16.56
CA HIS A 83 5.20 11.26 15.99
C HIS A 83 5.16 11.27 14.46
N TYR A 84 4.55 12.29 13.87
CA TYR A 84 4.42 12.45 12.43
C TYR A 84 4.28 13.93 12.05
N SER A 85 4.39 14.19 10.75
CA SER A 85 3.99 15.44 10.11
C SER A 85 3.28 15.17 8.80
N ILE A 86 2.33 16.03 8.44
CA ILE A 86 1.65 16.02 7.15
C ILE A 86 2.25 17.13 6.30
N GLU A 87 2.56 16.83 5.02
CA GLU A 87 3.17 17.80 4.11
C GLU A 87 2.19 18.94 3.76
N SER A 88 0.92 18.59 3.57
CA SER A 88 -0.16 19.53 3.25
C SER A 88 -1.50 19.01 3.73
N ASN A 89 -2.30 19.89 4.32
CA ASN A 89 -3.68 19.62 4.70
C ASN A 89 -4.68 19.82 3.54
N SER A 90 -4.18 19.95 2.32
CA SER A 90 -4.98 20.11 1.11
C SER A 90 -4.34 19.32 -0.02
N VAL A 91 -5.17 18.59 -0.75
CA VAL A 91 -4.77 17.75 -1.88
C VAL A 91 -5.64 18.05 -3.09
N THR A 92 -5.06 17.95 -4.27
CA THR A 92 -5.74 18.24 -5.53
C THR A 92 -5.64 17.06 -6.48
N ILE A 93 -6.80 16.53 -6.89
CA ILE A 93 -6.90 15.62 -8.03
C ILE A 93 -6.93 16.48 -9.28
N LYS A 94 -5.93 16.36 -10.14
CA LYS A 94 -5.79 17.14 -11.36
C LYS A 94 -6.85 16.76 -12.40
N ALA A 95 -7.12 17.69 -13.31
CA ALA A 95 -7.99 17.43 -14.45
C ALA A 95 -7.52 16.20 -15.23
N GLY A 96 -8.43 15.27 -15.49
CA GLY A 96 -8.15 13.99 -16.16
C GLY A 96 -7.59 12.90 -15.27
N GLU A 97 -7.25 13.17 -14.00
CA GLU A 97 -6.74 12.19 -13.05
C GLU A 97 -7.83 11.58 -12.16
N TYR A 98 -7.56 10.37 -11.68
CA TYR A 98 -8.45 9.61 -10.80
C TYR A 98 -7.95 9.57 -9.35
N SER A 99 -6.74 10.00 -9.07
CA SER A 99 -6.15 9.88 -7.74
C SER A 99 -5.18 11.01 -7.41
N THR A 100 -4.95 11.17 -6.11
CA THR A 100 -3.92 12.01 -5.50
C THR A 100 -3.49 11.37 -4.19
N ALA A 101 -2.54 11.96 -3.46
CA ALA A 101 -2.11 11.45 -2.17
C ALA A 101 -1.88 12.56 -1.15
N VAL A 102 -2.18 12.23 0.11
CA VAL A 102 -1.67 12.95 1.28
C VAL A 102 -0.32 12.35 1.66
N ARG A 103 0.69 13.18 1.82
CA ARG A 103 2.02 12.72 2.20
C ARG A 103 2.23 12.88 3.70
N ILE A 104 2.50 11.75 4.36
CA ILE A 104 2.76 11.67 5.79
C ILE A 104 4.20 11.23 6.00
N ARG A 105 4.89 11.91 6.92
CA ARG A 105 6.24 11.58 7.35
C ARG A 105 6.20 11.13 8.80
N GLY A 106 6.59 9.89 9.07
CA GLY A 106 6.77 9.39 10.43
C GLY A 106 8.11 9.85 11.02
N ASN A 107 8.12 10.14 12.32
CA ASN A 107 9.34 10.46 13.05
C ASN A 107 9.90 9.20 13.69
N PHE A 108 10.90 8.60 13.05
CA PHE A 108 11.51 7.33 13.48
C PHE A 108 12.01 7.36 14.93
N ASP A 109 12.63 8.46 15.35
CA ASP A 109 13.25 8.58 16.67
C ASP A 109 12.23 8.77 17.83
N LYS A 110 11.00 9.14 17.49
CA LYS A 110 9.93 9.42 18.47
C LYS A 110 8.86 8.35 18.56
N ILE A 111 8.97 7.31 17.74
CA ILE A 111 8.10 6.13 17.79
C ILE A 111 8.89 5.02 18.49
N ALA A 112 8.32 4.46 19.56
CA ALA A 112 8.95 3.33 20.24
C ALA A 112 8.80 2.04 19.43
N ASP A 113 9.75 1.09 19.61
CA ASP A 113 9.79 -0.14 18.82
C ASP A 113 8.55 -1.05 19.02
N THR A 114 7.89 -0.89 20.17
CA THR A 114 6.68 -1.64 20.53
C THR A 114 5.39 -0.89 20.24
N ASP A 115 5.48 0.39 19.88
CA ASP A 115 4.30 1.23 19.70
C ASP A 115 3.63 0.95 18.36
N SER A 116 2.32 0.90 18.41
CA SER A 116 1.45 0.95 17.24
C SER A 116 0.56 2.18 17.40
N ILE A 117 1.05 3.31 16.89
CA ILE A 117 0.34 4.57 16.98
C ILE A 117 -0.35 4.86 15.65
N GLY A 118 -1.53 5.47 15.72
CA GLY A 118 -2.33 5.74 14.53
C GLY A 118 -2.86 7.16 14.50
N VAL A 119 -2.95 7.68 13.31
CA VAL A 119 -3.64 8.91 12.98
C VAL A 119 -4.87 8.60 12.13
N THR A 120 -6.00 9.22 12.45
CA THR A 120 -7.20 9.11 11.62
C THR A 120 -7.38 10.42 10.87
N LEU A 121 -7.36 10.30 9.54
CA LEU A 121 -7.59 11.40 8.61
C LEU A 121 -9.04 11.42 8.16
N ARG A 122 -9.56 12.60 7.85
CA ARG A 122 -10.87 12.80 7.25
C ARG A 122 -10.78 13.79 6.08
N LEU A 123 -11.47 13.45 4.99
CA LEU A 123 -11.67 14.38 3.89
C LEU A 123 -12.70 15.43 4.28
N VAL A 124 -12.37 16.68 4.04
CA VAL A 124 -13.26 17.83 4.24
C VAL A 124 -13.42 18.57 2.91
N ASN A 125 -14.55 18.72 2.50
CA ASN A 125 -15.24 19.34 1.40
C ASN A 125 -16.38 18.39 1.07
N LYS A 126 -17.60 18.78 1.38
CA LYS A 126 -18.74 17.85 1.41
C LYS A 126 -19.22 17.39 0.02
N GLU A 127 -18.81 18.06 -1.03
CA GLU A 127 -19.19 17.68 -2.39
C GLU A 127 -18.39 16.47 -2.84
N GLN A 128 -19.08 15.46 -3.37
CA GLN A 128 -18.49 14.24 -3.94
C GLN A 128 -17.78 13.30 -2.96
N ILE A 129 -17.68 13.61 -1.67
CA ILE A 129 -17.07 12.68 -0.70
C ILE A 129 -18.05 11.55 -0.39
N TRP A 130 -17.57 10.31 -0.52
CA TRP A 130 -18.35 9.14 -0.16
C TRP A 130 -18.35 8.93 1.35
N SER A 131 -19.29 9.57 2.04
CA SER A 131 -19.36 9.61 3.51
C SER A 131 -19.71 8.28 4.17
N VAL A 132 -20.10 7.25 3.41
CA VAL A 132 -20.48 5.95 3.98
C VAL A 132 -19.26 5.07 4.23
N TYR A 133 -18.25 5.10 3.34
CA TYR A 133 -17.15 4.15 3.38
C TYR A 133 -15.75 4.72 3.16
N GLY A 134 -15.58 5.98 2.84
CA GLY A 134 -14.26 6.43 2.39
C GLY A 134 -13.90 7.85 2.76
N ASP A 135 -14.70 8.53 3.58
CA ASP A 135 -14.38 9.87 4.07
C ASP A 135 -13.25 9.86 5.09
N LYS A 136 -12.97 8.71 5.71
CA LYS A 136 -11.95 8.53 6.74
C LYS A 136 -10.95 7.43 6.37
N ALA A 137 -9.71 7.62 6.77
CA ALA A 137 -8.66 6.62 6.74
C ALA A 137 -7.87 6.61 8.05
N ARG A 138 -7.65 5.43 8.62
CA ARG A 138 -6.76 5.24 9.74
C ARG A 138 -5.39 4.80 9.25
N VAL A 139 -4.37 5.56 9.55
CA VAL A 139 -2.98 5.29 9.21
C VAL A 139 -2.23 4.88 10.46
N VAL A 140 -1.76 3.64 10.51
CA VAL A 140 -0.97 3.10 11.62
C VAL A 140 0.50 3.31 11.29
N LEU A 141 1.21 4.00 12.17
CA LEU A 141 2.64 4.24 12.08
C LEU A 141 3.35 3.19 12.94
N ARG A 142 4.17 2.38 12.32
CA ARG A 142 4.89 1.32 13.00
C ARG A 142 6.38 1.44 12.71
N LYS A 143 7.18 1.55 13.76
CA LYS A 143 8.64 1.54 13.60
C LYS A 143 9.11 0.16 13.16
N VAL A 144 9.91 0.12 12.13
CA VAL A 144 10.53 -1.10 11.60
C VAL A 144 12.03 -0.86 11.54
N CYS A 145 12.77 -1.67 12.29
CA CYS A 145 14.23 -1.62 12.22
C CYS A 145 14.69 -2.23 10.89
N PRO A 146 15.62 -1.61 10.18
CA PRO A 146 16.21 -2.22 8.99
C PRO A 146 16.90 -3.53 9.38
N PHE A 147 16.68 -4.54 8.54
CA PHE A 147 17.35 -5.83 8.72
C PHE A 147 18.86 -5.62 8.66
N ASN A 148 19.56 -6.02 9.72
CA ASN A 148 21.02 -5.97 9.78
C ASN A 148 21.56 -7.36 10.11
N LEU A 149 22.25 -7.96 9.15
CA LEU A 149 22.80 -9.30 9.26
C LEU A 149 23.69 -9.46 10.52
N ASN A 150 24.50 -8.45 10.82
CA ASN A 150 25.39 -8.46 11.98
C ASN A 150 24.64 -8.47 13.32
N THR A 151 23.42 -7.95 13.35
CA THR A 151 22.58 -7.97 14.55
C THR A 151 21.91 -9.33 14.74
N PHE A 152 21.59 -10.03 13.64
CA PHE A 152 20.88 -11.31 13.66
C PHE A 152 21.79 -12.53 13.63
N THR A 153 23.11 -12.37 13.40
CA THR A 153 24.10 -13.47 13.41
C THR A 153 24.69 -13.76 14.79
N ARG A 154 23.95 -13.51 15.86
CA ARG A 154 24.40 -13.77 17.22
C ARG A 154 24.01 -15.17 17.69
N TYR A 155 24.74 -15.67 18.70
CA TYR A 155 24.34 -16.87 19.42
C TYR A 155 23.01 -16.58 20.14
N CYS A 156 21.98 -17.33 19.80
CA CYS A 156 20.68 -17.27 20.45
C CYS A 156 20.56 -18.50 21.38
N ARG A 157 20.20 -18.27 22.63
CA ARG A 157 19.75 -19.33 23.51
C ARG A 157 18.28 -19.59 23.22
N VAL A 158 17.99 -20.73 22.65
CA VAL A 158 16.61 -21.15 22.42
C VAL A 158 16.10 -21.81 23.68
N THR A 159 15.10 -21.24 24.33
CA THR A 159 14.38 -21.86 25.44
C THR A 159 13.02 -22.30 24.93
N SER A 160 12.80 -23.59 24.85
CA SER A 160 11.52 -24.16 24.51
C SER A 160 11.35 -25.46 25.29
N THR A 161 10.14 -25.73 25.73
CA THR A 161 9.83 -26.99 26.46
C THR A 161 10.13 -28.23 25.63
N TYR A 162 10.08 -28.11 24.31
CA TYR A 162 10.47 -29.20 23.41
C TYR A 162 12.00 -29.45 23.43
N PHE A 163 12.80 -28.39 23.30
CA PHE A 163 14.27 -28.52 23.30
C PHE A 163 14.79 -28.93 24.67
N ASP A 164 14.22 -28.40 25.74
CA ASP A 164 14.62 -28.76 27.10
C ASP A 164 14.38 -30.25 27.42
N SER A 165 13.33 -30.85 26.86
CA SER A 165 12.96 -32.24 27.07
C SER A 165 13.65 -33.22 26.13
N HIS A 166 13.93 -32.82 24.88
CA HIS A 166 14.45 -33.73 23.84
C HIS A 166 15.94 -33.50 23.52
N MET A 167 16.44 -32.30 23.74
CA MET A 167 17.81 -31.89 23.44
C MET A 167 18.38 -30.99 24.55
N PRO A 168 18.50 -31.48 25.78
CA PRO A 168 18.96 -30.67 26.90
C PRO A 168 20.38 -30.17 26.67
N GLY A 169 20.60 -28.87 26.82
CA GLY A 169 21.93 -28.25 26.72
C GLY A 169 22.39 -27.88 25.31
N VAL A 170 21.53 -28.03 24.30
CA VAL A 170 21.86 -27.57 22.94
C VAL A 170 21.75 -26.06 22.87
N THR A 171 22.86 -25.41 22.48
CA THR A 171 22.89 -23.99 22.14
C THR A 171 22.97 -23.89 20.64
N GLU A 172 21.87 -23.45 20.01
CA GLU A 172 21.85 -23.28 18.57
C GLU A 172 22.47 -21.93 18.18
N ARG A 173 23.30 -21.98 17.14
CA ARG A 173 23.81 -20.79 16.46
C ARG A 173 23.01 -20.56 15.19
N ILE A 174 22.23 -19.50 15.15
CA ILE A 174 21.59 -19.06 13.92
C ILE A 174 22.65 -18.30 13.11
N ILE A 175 23.05 -18.86 11.98
CA ILE A 175 23.87 -18.16 10.98
C ILE A 175 22.92 -17.74 9.86
N MET A 176 22.65 -16.44 9.76
CA MET A 176 22.02 -15.88 8.60
C MET A 176 23.11 -15.51 7.59
N THR A 177 23.05 -16.10 6.42
CA THR A 177 23.86 -15.69 5.26
C THR A 177 23.06 -14.71 4.42
N GLU A 178 23.73 -13.82 3.71
CA GLU A 178 23.05 -13.00 2.70
C GLU A 178 22.30 -13.93 1.74
N PRO A 179 21.04 -13.63 1.42
CA PRO A 179 20.30 -14.40 0.44
C PRO A 179 21.07 -14.36 -0.87
N ASP A 180 21.29 -15.52 -1.48
CA ASP A 180 21.87 -15.62 -2.81
C ASP A 180 20.99 -14.81 -3.79
N PRO A 181 21.52 -13.81 -4.49
CA PRO A 181 20.74 -12.99 -5.40
C PRO A 181 20.10 -13.79 -6.56
N GLU A 182 20.59 -15.04 -6.83
CA GLU A 182 19.98 -15.94 -7.80
C GLU A 182 18.86 -16.80 -7.21
N LEU A 183 18.83 -16.95 -5.89
CA LEU A 183 17.80 -17.68 -5.16
C LEU A 183 16.83 -16.72 -4.50
N SER A 184 16.04 -15.97 -5.27
CA SER A 184 14.96 -15.10 -4.79
C SER A 184 13.93 -15.89 -3.97
N LEU A 185 14.31 -16.36 -2.81
CA LEU A 185 13.41 -16.90 -1.81
C LEU A 185 12.90 -15.72 -0.97
N ILE A 186 11.70 -15.32 -1.34
CA ILE A 186 10.85 -14.42 -0.57
C ILE A 186 10.40 -15.12 0.71
#